data_ee17e2be1a75c9a5557cea9feb753476
#
_entry.id   ee17e2be1a75c9a5557cea9feb753476
#
_cell.length_a   1.000
_cell.length_b   1.000
_cell.length_c   1.000
_cell.angle_alpha   90.00
_cell.angle_beta   90.00
_cell.angle_gamma   90.00
#
_symmetry.space_group_name_H-M   'P 1'
#
loop_
_entity.id
_entity.type
_entity.pdbx_description
1 polymer ?
#
loop_
_entity_poly.entity_id
_entity_poly.type
_entity_poly.pdbx_seq_one_letter_code
_entity_poly.pdbx_strand_id
1 'polypeptide(L)'
;MDNLNLISNFAEFKELKNIDKSTMIGVLEDVFRHALQKQYETDENFDVIINPEKGDLEIWRNRTVVEDGAVENPNTQIAVSEVKAIDPTYEIGDEYADEIKLASFGRRAVLSLRQNLASRILDLEKASLYEKYSEKVGEIVTGEVYQVWKKEVLILDDEGNELILPKTEQIPNDYYRKGDTIKAIVKRVEMNNNQPRIILSRTANQFLERLFEQEVPEIFDGLITIKKIVRIPGERAKVAVESYDERIDPVGACVGMKGSRIYSIVKELRNENIDVVNYTANPSLMIQRA
;
A
#
# COMPACT_ATOMS: atom_id res chain seq x y z
N MET A 1 12.53 -28.15 19.21
CA MET A 1 12.61 -26.73 19.60
C MET A 1 12.44 -25.77 18.40
N ASP A 2 12.36 -26.26 17.17
CA ASP A 2 12.37 -25.39 15.96
C ASP A 2 10.97 -24.98 15.44
N ASN A 3 9.89 -25.59 15.93
CA ASN A 3 8.51 -25.21 15.56
C ASN A 3 8.08 -23.87 16.17
N LEU A 4 8.62 -23.49 17.31
CA LEU A 4 8.31 -22.22 18.00
C LEU A 4 8.81 -20.99 17.24
N ASN A 5 9.87 -21.10 16.42
CA ASN A 5 10.43 -19.98 15.68
C ASN A 5 9.68 -19.64 14.36
N LEU A 6 9.03 -20.61 13.75
CA LEU A 6 8.12 -20.32 12.60
C LEU A 6 6.82 -19.71 13.10
N ILE A 7 6.28 -20.23 14.21
CA ILE A 7 5.04 -19.76 14.84
C ILE A 7 5.22 -18.36 15.46
N SER A 8 6.40 -18.05 16.04
CA SER A 8 6.68 -16.70 16.54
C SER A 8 6.74 -15.66 15.41
N ASN A 9 7.21 -16.06 14.21
CA ASN A 9 7.13 -15.19 13.03
C ASN A 9 5.68 -14.98 12.57
N PHE A 10 4.76 -15.93 12.75
CA PHE A 10 3.34 -15.72 12.52
C PHE A 10 2.74 -14.64 13.43
N ALA A 11 3.24 -14.49 14.66
CA ALA A 11 2.82 -13.42 15.55
C ALA A 11 3.34 -12.05 15.08
N GLU A 12 4.55 -11.98 14.49
CA GLU A 12 5.09 -10.78 13.85
C GLU A 12 4.25 -10.40 12.61
N PHE A 13 3.73 -11.38 11.86
CA PHE A 13 2.83 -11.15 10.72
C PHE A 13 1.46 -10.62 11.13
N LYS A 14 1.04 -10.82 12.37
CA LYS A 14 -0.21 -10.27 12.92
C LYS A 14 -0.18 -8.74 13.04
N GLU A 15 1.01 -8.15 13.08
CA GLU A 15 1.23 -6.70 13.15
C GLU A 15 1.30 -6.00 11.79
N LEU A 16 1.22 -6.75 10.67
CA LEU A 16 1.20 -6.17 9.33
C LEU A 16 -0.14 -5.43 9.11
N LYS A 17 -0.09 -4.13 9.29
CA LYS A 17 -1.25 -3.24 9.45
C LYS A 17 -2.16 -3.11 8.23
N ASN A 18 -1.78 -3.62 7.05
CA ASN A 18 -2.47 -3.33 5.79
C ASN A 18 -2.73 -4.55 4.88
N ILE A 19 -2.55 -5.78 5.37
CA ILE A 19 -2.82 -6.99 4.60
C ILE A 19 -4.07 -7.67 5.14
N ASP A 20 -5.04 -7.92 4.25
CA ASP A 20 -6.23 -8.69 4.56
C ASP A 20 -5.87 -10.13 4.99
N LYS A 21 -6.55 -10.65 6.03
CA LYS A 21 -6.31 -11.99 6.58
C LYS A 21 -6.45 -13.08 5.52
N SER A 22 -7.40 -12.96 4.61
CA SER A 22 -7.65 -13.96 3.56
C SER A 22 -6.50 -14.02 2.57
N THR A 23 -5.98 -12.86 2.18
CA THR A 23 -4.81 -12.73 1.30
C THR A 23 -3.56 -13.33 1.96
N MET A 24 -3.37 -13.07 3.25
CA MET A 24 -2.24 -13.63 3.99
C MET A 24 -2.31 -15.15 4.08
N ILE A 25 -3.49 -15.73 4.36
CA ILE A 25 -3.69 -17.18 4.39
C ILE A 25 -3.37 -17.79 3.03
N GLY A 26 -3.88 -17.21 1.94
CA GLY A 26 -3.61 -17.69 0.58
C GLY A 26 -2.13 -17.72 0.24
N VAL A 27 -1.38 -16.68 0.61
CA VAL A 27 0.08 -16.65 0.38
C VAL A 27 0.82 -17.68 1.22
N LEU A 28 0.39 -17.88 2.47
CA LEU A 28 0.95 -18.93 3.32
C LEU A 28 0.70 -20.33 2.71
N GLU A 29 -0.53 -20.61 2.28
CA GLU A 29 -0.88 -21.86 1.60
C GLU A 29 -0.03 -22.07 0.35
N ASP A 30 0.12 -21.08 -0.50
CA ASP A 30 0.93 -21.15 -1.72
C ASP A 30 2.40 -21.47 -1.43
N VAL A 31 2.99 -20.84 -0.39
CA VAL A 31 4.38 -21.08 -0.01
C VAL A 31 4.56 -22.51 0.51
N PHE A 32 3.61 -23.03 1.30
CA PHE A 32 3.65 -24.40 1.79
C PHE A 32 3.40 -25.41 0.67
N ARG A 33 2.44 -25.18 -0.22
CA ARG A 33 2.19 -26.04 -1.40
C ARG A 33 3.41 -26.12 -2.30
N HIS A 34 4.07 -25.00 -2.56
CA HIS A 34 5.32 -24.99 -3.33
C HIS A 34 6.45 -25.79 -2.65
N ALA A 35 6.55 -25.72 -1.33
CA ALA A 35 7.51 -26.51 -0.58
C ALA A 35 7.19 -28.01 -0.61
N LEU A 36 5.91 -28.40 -0.52
CA LEU A 36 5.43 -29.77 -0.65
C LEU A 36 5.72 -30.33 -2.05
N GLN A 37 5.39 -29.57 -3.09
CA GLN A 37 5.67 -29.93 -4.48
C GLN A 37 7.17 -30.18 -4.71
N LYS A 38 8.02 -29.35 -4.12
CA LYS A 38 9.48 -29.54 -4.23
C LYS A 38 9.99 -30.79 -3.49
N GLN A 39 9.36 -31.16 -2.38
CA GLN A 39 9.81 -32.27 -1.54
C GLN A 39 9.19 -33.61 -1.92
N TYR A 40 7.92 -33.61 -2.33
CA TYR A 40 7.13 -34.80 -2.62
C TYR A 40 6.76 -34.96 -4.10
N GLU A 41 7.22 -34.05 -4.97
CA GLU A 41 6.95 -33.98 -6.40
C GLU A 41 5.48 -33.72 -6.77
N THR A 42 4.61 -33.58 -5.77
CA THR A 42 3.19 -33.26 -5.88
C THR A 42 2.71 -32.49 -4.66
N ASP A 43 1.68 -31.69 -4.82
CA ASP A 43 0.95 -31.00 -3.74
C ASP A 43 -0.57 -31.26 -3.79
N GLU A 44 -1.03 -32.00 -4.79
CA GLU A 44 -2.47 -32.24 -5.05
C GLU A 44 -3.15 -33.07 -3.94
N ASN A 45 -2.40 -33.98 -3.31
CA ASN A 45 -2.89 -34.86 -2.24
C ASN A 45 -2.54 -34.36 -0.83
N PHE A 46 -2.29 -33.03 -0.70
CA PHE A 46 -2.00 -32.41 0.60
C PHE A 46 -3.02 -31.35 0.95
N ASP A 47 -3.50 -31.38 2.18
CA ASP A 47 -4.32 -30.34 2.77
C ASP A 47 -3.46 -29.50 3.71
N VAL A 48 -3.38 -28.20 3.44
CA VAL A 48 -2.66 -27.23 4.25
C VAL A 48 -3.69 -26.39 5.01
N ILE A 49 -3.76 -26.58 6.32
CA ILE A 49 -4.73 -25.90 7.18
C ILE A 49 -3.98 -24.89 8.04
N ILE A 50 -4.31 -23.61 7.86
CA ILE A 50 -3.68 -22.51 8.58
C ILE A 50 -4.71 -21.82 9.46
N ASN A 51 -4.43 -21.77 10.77
CA ASN A 51 -5.23 -21.02 11.72
C ASN A 51 -4.47 -19.74 12.14
N PRO A 52 -4.79 -18.57 11.54
CA PRO A 52 -4.06 -17.35 11.82
C PRO A 52 -4.29 -16.80 13.23
N GLU A 53 -5.37 -17.21 13.91
CA GLU A 53 -5.68 -16.72 15.26
C GLU A 53 -4.84 -17.41 16.32
N LYS A 54 -4.62 -18.70 16.14
CA LYS A 54 -3.80 -19.53 17.05
C LYS A 54 -2.35 -19.60 16.61
N GLY A 55 -2.06 -19.27 15.34
CA GLY A 55 -0.75 -19.47 14.73
C GLY A 55 -0.44 -20.95 14.44
N ASP A 56 -1.48 -21.79 14.35
CA ASP A 56 -1.32 -23.22 14.11
C ASP A 56 -1.30 -23.50 12.61
N LEU A 57 -0.43 -24.41 12.22
CA LEU A 57 -0.31 -24.94 10.86
C LEU A 57 -0.37 -26.46 10.94
N GLU A 58 -1.30 -27.03 10.22
CA GLU A 58 -1.44 -28.47 10.03
C GLU A 58 -1.28 -28.81 8.55
N ILE A 59 -0.52 -29.84 8.25
CA ILE A 59 -0.35 -30.35 6.89
C ILE A 59 -0.74 -31.81 6.92
N TRP A 60 -1.78 -32.15 6.17
CA TRP A 60 -2.29 -33.49 6.04
C TRP A 60 -1.98 -34.04 4.65
N ARG A 61 -1.43 -35.25 4.59
CA ARG A 61 -1.19 -35.95 3.32
C ARG A 61 -2.23 -37.08 3.18
N ASN A 62 -3.01 -37.00 2.09
CA ASN A 62 -4.04 -37.98 1.76
C ASN A 62 -3.46 -39.04 0.84
N ARG A 63 -3.52 -40.31 1.25
CA ARG A 63 -3.02 -41.45 0.50
C ARG A 63 -4.11 -42.49 0.31
N THR A 64 -4.17 -43.08 -0.89
CA THR A 64 -5.11 -44.18 -1.14
C THR A 64 -4.55 -45.49 -0.62
N VAL A 65 -5.35 -46.26 0.14
CA VAL A 65 -4.99 -47.58 0.64
C VAL A 65 -5.02 -48.58 -0.52
N VAL A 66 -3.89 -49.27 -0.76
CA VAL A 66 -3.74 -50.27 -1.82
C VAL A 66 -3.30 -51.60 -1.27
N GLU A 67 -3.38 -52.69 -2.07
CA GLU A 67 -2.88 -54.00 -1.68
C GLU A 67 -1.37 -53.98 -1.36
N ASP A 68 -0.96 -54.91 -0.48
CA ASP A 68 0.45 -55.06 -0.16
C ASP A 68 1.25 -55.45 -1.41
N GLY A 69 2.27 -54.62 -1.74
CA GLY A 69 3.08 -54.80 -2.94
C GLY A 69 2.56 -54.09 -4.19
N ALA A 70 1.37 -53.47 -4.15
CA ALA A 70 0.79 -52.65 -5.25
C ALA A 70 1.09 -51.14 -5.12
N VAL A 71 1.91 -50.74 -4.15
CA VAL A 71 2.29 -49.30 -3.98
C VAL A 71 3.24 -48.90 -5.09
N GLU A 72 2.77 -48.06 -6.02
CA GLU A 72 3.57 -47.49 -7.09
C GLU A 72 4.25 -46.18 -6.65
N ASN A 73 3.52 -45.35 -5.92
CA ASN A 73 4.02 -44.08 -5.41
C ASN A 73 3.71 -43.96 -3.90
N PRO A 74 4.74 -44.02 -3.01
CA PRO A 74 4.53 -43.92 -1.57
C PRO A 74 4.02 -42.53 -1.11
N ASN A 75 4.07 -41.52 -1.96
CA ASN A 75 3.52 -40.19 -1.63
C ASN A 75 2.00 -40.12 -1.78
N THR A 76 1.41 -40.92 -2.68
CA THR A 76 -0.03 -40.95 -2.95
C THR A 76 -0.72 -42.24 -2.54
N GLN A 77 0.05 -43.31 -2.23
CA GLN A 77 -0.47 -44.62 -1.90
C GLN A 77 0.18 -45.17 -0.62
N ILE A 78 -0.54 -46.03 0.09
CA ILE A 78 -0.07 -46.73 1.29
C ILE A 78 -0.57 -48.16 1.30
N ALA A 79 0.25 -49.08 1.78
CA ALA A 79 -0.12 -50.49 1.87
C ALA A 79 -1.17 -50.74 2.96
N VAL A 80 -2.14 -51.60 2.69
CA VAL A 80 -3.23 -51.92 3.62
C VAL A 80 -2.72 -52.50 4.94
N SER A 81 -1.62 -53.25 4.94
CA SER A 81 -1.01 -53.79 6.16
C SER A 81 -0.46 -52.71 7.08
N GLU A 82 0.12 -51.62 6.50
CA GLU A 82 0.65 -50.49 7.26
C GLU A 82 -0.48 -49.72 7.94
N VAL A 83 -1.58 -49.45 7.22
CA VAL A 83 -2.71 -48.71 7.76
C VAL A 83 -3.46 -49.51 8.81
N LYS A 84 -3.69 -50.83 8.57
CA LYS A 84 -4.35 -51.73 9.54
C LYS A 84 -3.59 -51.90 10.85
N ALA A 85 -2.28 -51.67 10.83
CA ALA A 85 -1.49 -51.65 12.05
C ALA A 85 -1.79 -50.44 12.94
N ILE A 86 -2.30 -49.34 12.33
CA ILE A 86 -2.69 -48.09 13.02
C ILE A 86 -4.17 -48.14 13.38
N ASP A 87 -5.01 -48.43 12.40
CA ASP A 87 -6.47 -48.57 12.55
C ASP A 87 -6.99 -49.73 11.70
N PRO A 88 -7.52 -50.77 12.33
CA PRO A 88 -8.01 -51.99 11.64
C PRO A 88 -9.24 -51.78 10.76
N THR A 89 -9.91 -50.64 10.84
CA THR A 89 -11.16 -50.34 10.14
C THR A 89 -10.97 -49.99 8.67
N TYR A 90 -9.76 -49.63 8.24
CA TYR A 90 -9.47 -49.27 6.86
C TYR A 90 -9.51 -50.48 5.90
N GLU A 91 -10.08 -50.19 4.71
CA GLU A 91 -10.16 -51.16 3.60
C GLU A 91 -9.39 -50.65 2.38
N ILE A 92 -9.15 -51.56 1.42
CA ILE A 92 -8.51 -51.19 0.14
C ILE A 92 -9.44 -50.24 -0.62
N GLY A 93 -8.87 -49.12 -1.06
CA GLY A 93 -9.57 -48.04 -1.73
C GLY A 93 -9.98 -46.87 -0.84
N ASP A 94 -9.84 -47.02 0.48
CA ASP A 94 -10.08 -45.91 1.41
C ASP A 94 -9.00 -44.84 1.32
N GLU A 95 -9.35 -43.62 1.72
CA GLU A 95 -8.43 -42.51 1.83
C GLU A 95 -7.89 -42.40 3.26
N TYR A 96 -6.58 -42.52 3.41
CA TYR A 96 -5.88 -42.40 4.69
C TYR A 96 -5.13 -41.08 4.77
N ALA A 97 -5.45 -40.24 5.76
CA ALA A 97 -4.79 -38.95 6.02
C ALA A 97 -3.75 -39.06 7.11
N ASP A 98 -2.51 -38.76 6.85
CA ASP A 98 -1.44 -38.65 7.83
C ASP A 98 -0.90 -37.22 7.97
N GLU A 99 -0.69 -36.80 9.22
CA GLU A 99 -0.15 -35.49 9.54
C GLU A 99 1.35 -35.42 9.23
N ILE A 100 1.76 -34.50 8.42
CA ILE A 100 3.15 -34.19 8.12
C ILE A 100 3.65 -33.08 9.04
N LYS A 101 4.57 -33.44 9.93
CA LYS A 101 5.18 -32.47 10.84
C LYS A 101 6.28 -31.66 10.13
N LEU A 102 6.32 -30.33 10.34
CA LEU A 102 7.36 -29.47 9.77
C LEU A 102 8.79 -29.93 10.07
N ALA A 103 9.00 -30.63 11.19
CA ALA A 103 10.30 -31.19 11.54
C ALA A 103 10.80 -32.24 10.53
N SER A 104 9.89 -32.86 9.75
CA SER A 104 10.24 -33.86 8.72
C SER A 104 10.82 -33.25 7.46
N PHE A 105 10.63 -31.92 7.22
CA PHE A 105 11.14 -31.22 6.03
C PHE A 105 12.67 -31.06 6.01
N GLY A 106 13.34 -31.21 7.12
CA GLY A 106 14.77 -31.01 7.25
C GLY A 106 15.14 -29.49 7.28
N ARG A 107 16.32 -29.19 7.84
CA ARG A 107 16.74 -27.80 8.12
C ARG A 107 16.80 -26.90 6.87
N ARG A 108 17.26 -27.45 5.73
CA ARG A 108 17.39 -26.65 4.49
C ARG A 108 16.03 -26.25 3.92
N ALA A 109 15.07 -27.17 3.92
CA ALA A 109 13.72 -26.89 3.43
C ALA A 109 13.00 -25.87 4.33
N VAL A 110 13.12 -25.98 5.64
CA VAL A 110 12.57 -25.03 6.62
C VAL A 110 13.18 -23.63 6.42
N LEU A 111 14.50 -23.51 6.21
CA LEU A 111 15.14 -22.23 5.92
C LEU A 111 14.67 -21.62 4.60
N SER A 112 14.56 -22.44 3.53
CA SER A 112 14.05 -22.00 2.23
C SER A 112 12.59 -21.52 2.33
N LEU A 113 11.77 -22.25 3.06
CA LEU A 113 10.37 -21.92 3.32
C LEU A 113 10.26 -20.58 4.06
N ARG A 114 11.06 -20.36 5.09
CA ARG A 114 11.12 -19.09 5.83
C ARG A 114 11.55 -17.91 4.94
N GLN A 115 12.55 -18.10 4.08
CA GLN A 115 13.00 -17.07 3.15
C GLN A 115 11.95 -16.73 2.10
N ASN A 116 11.30 -17.74 1.53
CA ASN A 116 10.23 -17.55 0.55
C ASN A 116 9.04 -16.83 1.18
N LEU A 117 8.67 -17.20 2.40
CA LEU A 117 7.60 -16.54 3.14
C LEU A 117 7.90 -15.06 3.38
N ALA A 118 9.08 -14.74 3.90
CA ALA A 118 9.50 -13.36 4.13
C ALA A 118 9.50 -12.53 2.84
N SER A 119 9.95 -13.12 1.72
CA SER A 119 9.93 -12.45 0.41
C SER A 119 8.49 -12.17 -0.07
N ARG A 120 7.60 -13.15 0.05
CA ARG A 120 6.19 -12.99 -0.39
C ARG A 120 5.44 -11.94 0.43
N ILE A 121 5.67 -11.91 1.73
CA ILE A 121 5.08 -10.90 2.60
C ILE A 121 5.58 -9.50 2.22
N LEU A 122 6.89 -9.34 2.01
CA LEU A 122 7.45 -8.07 1.57
C LEU A 122 6.86 -7.62 0.22
N ASP A 123 6.60 -8.55 -0.70
CA ASP A 123 5.98 -8.24 -1.99
C ASP A 123 4.51 -7.81 -1.82
N LEU A 124 3.77 -8.41 -0.88
CA LEU A 124 2.41 -7.98 -0.53
C LEU A 124 2.38 -6.59 0.11
N GLU A 125 3.28 -6.31 1.05
CA GLU A 125 3.39 -4.98 1.66
C GLU A 125 3.64 -3.90 0.61
N LYS A 126 4.54 -4.18 -0.34
CA LYS A 126 4.81 -3.26 -1.46
C LYS A 126 3.60 -3.06 -2.36
N ALA A 127 2.88 -4.14 -2.68
CA ALA A 127 1.68 -4.06 -3.51
C ALA A 127 0.58 -3.25 -2.82
N SER A 128 0.33 -3.51 -1.55
CA SER A 128 -0.64 -2.77 -0.73
C SER A 128 -0.28 -1.28 -0.61
N LEU A 129 1.01 -0.97 -0.41
CA LEU A 129 1.49 0.41 -0.36
C LEU A 129 1.31 1.12 -1.70
N TYR A 130 1.60 0.44 -2.82
CA TYR A 130 1.39 0.97 -4.16
C TYR A 130 -0.08 1.29 -4.41
N GLU A 131 -0.99 0.38 -4.10
CA GLU A 131 -2.43 0.55 -4.27
C GLU A 131 -2.96 1.70 -3.41
N LYS A 132 -2.65 1.69 -2.11
CA LYS A 132 -3.03 2.75 -1.16
C LYS A 132 -2.67 4.16 -1.64
N TYR A 133 -1.45 4.35 -2.14
CA TYR A 133 -1.02 5.66 -2.59
C TYR A 133 -1.41 5.98 -4.04
N SER A 134 -1.71 4.97 -4.86
CA SER A 134 -2.30 5.18 -6.18
C SER A 134 -3.70 5.78 -6.09
N GLU A 135 -4.50 5.36 -5.11
CA GLU A 135 -5.81 5.94 -4.81
C GLU A 135 -5.71 7.39 -4.30
N LYS A 136 -4.60 7.72 -3.61
CA LYS A 136 -4.36 9.06 -3.07
C LYS A 136 -3.68 10.02 -4.06
N VAL A 137 -3.48 9.63 -5.32
CA VAL A 137 -2.94 10.54 -6.34
C VAL A 137 -3.85 11.74 -6.51
N GLY A 138 -3.28 12.94 -6.38
CA GLY A 138 -4.04 14.19 -6.39
C GLY A 138 -4.54 14.65 -5.02
N GLU A 139 -4.27 13.94 -3.93
CA GLU A 139 -4.60 14.32 -2.56
C GLU A 139 -3.39 14.88 -1.81
N ILE A 140 -3.68 15.77 -0.85
CA ILE A 140 -2.65 16.29 0.07
C ILE A 140 -2.34 15.23 1.12
N VAL A 141 -1.05 14.96 1.28
CA VAL A 141 -0.49 14.19 2.38
C VAL A 141 0.39 15.08 3.23
N THR A 142 0.42 14.77 4.52
CA THR A 142 1.30 15.42 5.50
C THR A 142 2.31 14.41 5.97
N GLY A 143 3.55 14.83 6.16
CA GLY A 143 4.58 13.97 6.71
C GLY A 143 5.73 14.77 7.30
N GLU A 144 6.60 14.08 8.03
CA GLU A 144 7.78 14.65 8.67
C GLU A 144 9.02 14.44 7.82
N VAL A 145 9.83 15.48 7.65
CA VAL A 145 11.11 15.39 6.96
C VAL A 145 12.07 14.51 7.75
N TYR A 146 12.37 13.35 7.21
CA TYR A 146 13.32 12.39 7.79
C TYR A 146 14.76 12.68 7.39
N GLN A 147 14.97 12.92 6.08
CA GLN A 147 16.30 13.18 5.55
C GLN A 147 16.25 14.11 4.33
N VAL A 148 17.20 15.03 4.24
CA VAL A 148 17.36 15.94 3.11
C VAL A 148 18.61 15.55 2.33
N TRP A 149 18.41 15.16 1.05
CA TRP A 149 19.49 14.87 0.12
C TRP A 149 19.61 15.97 -0.95
N LYS A 150 20.70 15.95 -1.70
CA LYS A 150 20.95 16.95 -2.75
C LYS A 150 19.88 16.96 -3.84
N LYS A 151 19.31 15.79 -4.17
CA LYS A 151 18.36 15.62 -5.29
C LYS A 151 16.91 15.47 -4.83
N GLU A 152 16.68 15.10 -3.61
CA GLU A 152 15.33 14.78 -3.08
C GLU A 152 15.28 14.90 -1.55
N VAL A 153 14.08 15.05 -1.02
CA VAL A 153 13.80 15.02 0.41
C VAL A 153 12.99 13.77 0.70
N LEU A 154 13.44 13.00 1.68
CA LEU A 154 12.72 11.84 2.21
C LEU A 154 11.82 12.29 3.35
N ILE A 155 10.56 11.95 3.25
CA ILE A 155 9.50 12.30 4.18
C ILE A 155 8.87 11.00 4.69
N LEU A 156 8.54 10.94 5.96
CA LEU A 156 7.78 9.84 6.54
C LEU A 156 6.37 10.32 6.84
N ASP A 157 5.38 9.52 6.48
CA ASP A 157 4.02 9.72 6.93
C ASP A 157 3.81 9.24 8.37
N ASP A 158 2.59 9.34 8.89
CA ASP A 158 2.24 8.93 10.26
C ASP A 158 2.40 7.42 10.50
N GLU A 159 2.42 6.62 9.43
CA GLU A 159 2.60 5.17 9.50
C GLU A 159 4.08 4.75 9.29
N GLY A 160 4.96 5.71 9.00
CA GLY A 160 6.37 5.48 8.71
C GLY A 160 6.68 5.09 7.26
N ASN A 161 5.72 5.29 6.33
CA ASN A 161 5.95 5.05 4.92
C ASN A 161 6.82 6.15 4.31
N GLU A 162 7.72 5.74 3.42
CA GLU A 162 8.66 6.62 2.74
C GLU A 162 8.00 7.34 1.55
N LEU A 163 7.95 8.67 1.62
CA LEU A 163 7.47 9.57 0.59
C LEU A 163 8.64 10.41 0.07
N ILE A 164 8.71 10.62 -1.23
CA ILE A 164 9.84 11.28 -1.87
C ILE A 164 9.40 12.60 -2.50
N LEU A 165 10.06 13.69 -2.14
CA LEU A 165 9.88 15.00 -2.76
C LEU A 165 11.14 15.36 -3.57
N PRO A 166 11.15 15.09 -4.90
CA PRO A 166 12.28 15.41 -5.76
C PRO A 166 12.55 16.91 -5.81
N LYS A 167 13.80 17.32 -6.07
CA LYS A 167 14.20 18.73 -6.16
C LYS A 167 13.39 19.52 -7.20
N THR A 168 12.99 18.87 -8.29
CA THR A 168 12.15 19.48 -9.36
C THR A 168 10.71 19.74 -8.93
N GLU A 169 10.27 19.12 -7.85
CA GLU A 169 8.91 19.21 -7.28
C GLU A 169 8.87 20.07 -6.01
N GLN A 170 10.01 20.65 -5.62
CA GLN A 170 10.12 21.58 -4.50
C GLN A 170 9.92 23.01 -4.97
N ILE A 171 9.25 23.82 -4.16
CA ILE A 171 9.18 25.27 -4.40
C ILE A 171 10.60 25.83 -4.24
N PRO A 172 11.09 26.70 -5.14
CA PRO A 172 12.47 27.20 -5.10
C PRO A 172 12.89 27.81 -3.77
N ASN A 173 11.95 28.43 -3.05
CA ASN A 173 12.17 29.10 -1.78
C ASN A 173 11.91 28.20 -0.55
N ASP A 174 11.54 26.93 -0.79
CA ASP A 174 11.36 25.98 0.32
C ASP A 174 12.70 25.61 0.95
N TYR A 175 12.71 25.59 2.25
CA TYR A 175 13.84 25.15 3.06
C TYR A 175 13.38 24.06 4.02
N TYR A 176 14.03 22.91 3.96
CA TYR A 176 13.64 21.73 4.72
C TYR A 176 14.71 21.38 5.75
N ARG A 177 14.28 21.07 6.96
CA ARG A 177 15.12 20.54 8.05
C ARG A 177 14.52 19.23 8.52
N LYS A 178 15.35 18.33 9.00
CA LYS A 178 14.89 17.11 9.68
C LYS A 178 13.96 17.48 10.83
N GLY A 179 12.80 16.80 10.89
CA GLY A 179 11.76 17.06 11.89
C GLY A 179 10.71 18.10 11.46
N ASP A 180 10.89 18.79 10.32
CA ASP A 180 9.87 19.71 9.82
C ASP A 180 8.67 18.92 9.31
N THR A 181 7.46 19.35 9.65
CA THR A 181 6.22 18.83 9.05
C THR A 181 5.94 19.57 7.76
N ILE A 182 5.68 18.85 6.69
CA ILE A 182 5.35 19.42 5.39
C ILE A 182 4.07 18.83 4.81
N LYS A 183 3.38 19.65 4.02
CA LYS A 183 2.25 19.25 3.19
C LYS A 183 2.69 19.19 1.74
N ALA A 184 2.28 18.17 1.01
CA ALA A 184 2.50 18.05 -0.43
C ALA A 184 1.41 17.18 -1.04
N ILE A 185 1.23 17.27 -2.35
CA ILE A 185 0.30 16.41 -3.08
C ILE A 185 1.00 15.14 -3.53
N VAL A 186 0.32 14.01 -3.49
CA VAL A 186 0.80 12.80 -4.16
C VAL A 186 0.68 13.02 -5.66
N LYS A 187 1.79 13.21 -6.34
CA LYS A 187 1.81 13.46 -7.79
C LYS A 187 1.63 12.19 -8.59
N ARG A 188 2.33 11.14 -8.21
CA ARG A 188 2.27 9.81 -8.83
C ARG A 188 2.95 8.77 -7.96
N VAL A 189 2.64 7.52 -8.24
CA VAL A 189 3.32 6.36 -7.65
C VAL A 189 4.02 5.62 -8.78
N GLU A 190 5.29 5.31 -8.60
CA GLU A 190 6.12 4.59 -9.58
C GLU A 190 6.60 3.29 -8.96
N MET A 191 6.64 2.21 -9.76
CA MET A 191 7.28 0.98 -9.36
C MET A 191 8.72 0.96 -9.89
N ASN A 192 9.71 0.99 -9.01
CA ASN A 192 11.11 0.96 -9.39
C ASN A 192 11.80 -0.22 -8.70
N ASN A 193 12.35 -1.17 -9.49
CA ASN A 193 12.99 -2.39 -8.97
C ASN A 193 12.14 -3.13 -7.92
N ASN A 194 10.86 -3.31 -8.21
CA ASN A 194 9.88 -3.94 -7.29
C ASN A 194 9.70 -3.20 -5.95
N GLN A 195 9.99 -1.88 -5.92
CA GLN A 195 9.73 -1.01 -4.79
C GLN A 195 8.82 0.16 -5.21
N PRO A 196 7.70 0.40 -4.54
CA PRO A 196 6.86 1.56 -4.80
C PRO A 196 7.59 2.83 -4.36
N ARG A 197 7.65 3.82 -5.26
CA ARG A 197 8.16 5.16 -4.97
C ARG A 197 7.01 6.15 -5.06
N ILE A 198 6.66 6.74 -3.97
CA ILE A 198 5.57 7.71 -3.87
C ILE A 198 6.17 9.09 -4.08
N ILE A 199 5.86 9.69 -5.22
CA ILE A 199 6.43 10.99 -5.61
C ILE A 199 5.48 12.10 -5.23
N LEU A 200 5.95 12.98 -4.37
CA LEU A 200 5.25 14.17 -3.92
C LEU A 200 5.58 15.38 -4.79
N SER A 201 4.69 16.37 -4.78
CA SER A 201 4.90 17.67 -5.43
C SER A 201 4.32 18.81 -4.61
N ARG A 202 5.05 19.91 -4.56
CA ARG A 202 4.60 21.23 -4.06
C ARG A 202 4.48 22.25 -5.18
N THR A 203 4.96 21.89 -6.39
CA THR A 203 4.93 22.75 -7.59
C THR A 203 3.70 22.52 -8.47
N ALA A 204 3.01 21.39 -8.32
CA ALA A 204 1.84 21.07 -9.11
C ALA A 204 0.69 22.06 -8.86
N ASN A 205 -0.07 22.43 -9.91
CA ASN A 205 -1.25 23.29 -9.79
C ASN A 205 -2.32 22.66 -8.89
N GLN A 206 -2.46 21.33 -8.94
CA GLN A 206 -3.37 20.59 -8.08
C GLN A 206 -3.07 20.77 -6.58
N PHE A 207 -1.80 20.99 -6.20
CA PHE A 207 -1.48 21.29 -4.80
C PHE A 207 -2.15 22.59 -4.34
N LEU A 208 -2.08 23.64 -5.16
CA LEU A 208 -2.77 24.90 -4.88
C LEU A 208 -4.30 24.73 -4.86
N GLU A 209 -4.85 23.96 -5.79
CA GLU A 209 -6.29 23.64 -5.85
C GLU A 209 -6.76 22.96 -4.56
N ARG A 210 -6.06 21.93 -4.10
CA ARG A 210 -6.37 21.25 -2.85
C ARG A 210 -6.21 22.11 -1.60
N LEU A 211 -5.26 23.04 -1.59
CA LEU A 211 -5.14 24.01 -0.50
C LEU A 211 -6.36 24.96 -0.46
N PHE A 212 -6.86 25.38 -1.62
CA PHE A 212 -8.11 26.16 -1.69
C PHE A 212 -9.31 25.36 -1.18
N GLU A 213 -9.44 24.08 -1.54
CA GLU A 213 -10.51 23.22 -1.04
C GLU A 213 -10.45 23.06 0.50
N GLN A 214 -9.26 23.00 1.09
CA GLN A 214 -9.10 22.92 2.55
C GLN A 214 -9.47 24.23 3.27
N GLU A 215 -9.17 25.39 2.68
CA GLU A 215 -9.35 26.70 3.32
C GLU A 215 -10.68 27.35 2.98
N VAL A 216 -11.35 26.95 1.89
CA VAL A 216 -12.58 27.58 1.35
C VAL A 216 -13.70 26.55 1.31
N PRO A 217 -14.59 26.51 2.33
CA PRO A 217 -15.68 25.54 2.40
C PRO A 217 -16.59 25.56 1.16
N GLU A 218 -16.81 26.74 0.58
CA GLU A 218 -17.66 26.91 -0.60
C GLU A 218 -17.09 26.19 -1.84
N ILE A 219 -15.75 25.97 -1.91
CA ILE A 219 -15.12 25.14 -2.95
C ILE A 219 -15.31 23.68 -2.61
N PHE A 220 -15.08 23.29 -1.36
CA PHE A 220 -15.28 21.92 -0.89
C PHE A 220 -16.71 21.44 -1.12
N ASP A 221 -17.70 22.30 -0.85
CA ASP A 221 -19.13 22.02 -1.05
C ASP A 221 -19.57 22.10 -2.54
N GLY A 222 -18.66 22.44 -3.45
CA GLY A 222 -18.93 22.54 -4.90
C GLY A 222 -19.74 23.77 -5.31
N LEU A 223 -19.95 24.77 -4.43
CA LEU A 223 -20.64 26.00 -4.74
C LEU A 223 -19.77 26.95 -5.57
N ILE A 224 -18.46 26.86 -5.40
CA ILE A 224 -17.46 27.58 -6.17
C ILE A 224 -16.57 26.54 -6.85
N THR A 225 -16.29 26.77 -8.13
CA THR A 225 -15.40 25.90 -8.91
C THR A 225 -14.17 26.69 -9.36
N ILE A 226 -13.00 26.09 -9.19
CA ILE A 226 -11.75 26.58 -9.78
C ILE A 226 -11.72 26.12 -11.23
N LYS A 227 -11.78 27.08 -12.16
CA LYS A 227 -11.78 26.81 -13.62
C LYS A 227 -10.39 26.72 -14.20
N LYS A 228 -9.45 27.51 -13.69
CA LYS A 228 -8.09 27.55 -14.23
C LYS A 228 -7.11 28.06 -13.18
N ILE A 229 -5.95 27.42 -13.14
CA ILE A 229 -4.80 27.85 -12.36
C ILE A 229 -3.62 28.03 -13.31
N VAL A 230 -2.95 29.18 -13.21
CA VAL A 230 -1.65 29.46 -13.84
C VAL A 230 -0.69 29.86 -12.74
N ARG A 231 0.42 29.12 -12.59
CA ARG A 231 1.30 29.24 -11.44
C ARG A 231 2.77 29.24 -11.86
N ILE A 232 3.54 30.10 -11.24
CA ILE A 232 5.00 30.05 -11.18
C ILE A 232 5.34 29.76 -9.72
N PRO A 233 5.68 28.49 -9.36
CA PRO A 233 5.82 28.06 -7.97
C PRO A 233 6.81 28.92 -7.18
N GLY A 234 6.38 29.42 -6.03
CA GLY A 234 7.19 30.28 -5.15
C GLY A 234 7.24 31.76 -5.55
N GLU A 235 6.65 32.13 -6.66
CA GLU A 235 6.59 33.52 -7.12
C GLU A 235 5.15 34.04 -7.12
N ARG A 236 4.34 33.51 -8.02
CA ARG A 236 2.95 33.98 -8.20
C ARG A 236 2.04 32.92 -8.79
N ALA A 237 0.75 33.05 -8.48
CA ALA A 237 -0.31 32.26 -9.09
C ALA A 237 -1.51 33.13 -9.40
N LYS A 238 -2.24 32.80 -10.48
CA LYS A 238 -3.55 33.31 -10.79
C LYS A 238 -4.56 32.21 -10.83
N VAL A 239 -5.65 32.38 -10.08
CA VAL A 239 -6.71 31.39 -9.89
C VAL A 239 -8.03 31.96 -10.37
N ALA A 240 -8.57 31.40 -11.44
CA ALA A 240 -9.87 31.81 -11.98
C ALA A 240 -10.98 30.94 -11.37
N VAL A 241 -11.92 31.55 -10.69
CA VAL A 241 -13.02 30.91 -9.97
C VAL A 241 -14.38 31.35 -10.52
N GLU A 242 -15.36 30.47 -10.40
CA GLU A 242 -16.74 30.72 -10.81
C GLU A 242 -17.68 30.14 -9.77
N SER A 243 -18.75 30.88 -9.47
CA SER A 243 -19.86 30.36 -8.63
C SER A 243 -21.07 30.05 -9.51
N TYR A 244 -21.78 29.00 -9.20
CA TYR A 244 -23.06 28.66 -9.82
C TYR A 244 -24.24 29.38 -9.12
N ASP A 245 -24.03 29.95 -7.92
CA ASP A 245 -25.01 30.75 -7.21
C ASP A 245 -24.64 32.21 -7.33
N GLU A 246 -25.50 33.01 -7.98
CA GLU A 246 -25.30 34.46 -8.20
C GLU A 246 -25.22 35.27 -6.89
N ARG A 247 -25.66 34.71 -5.79
CA ARG A 247 -25.60 35.33 -4.44
C ARG A 247 -24.22 35.19 -3.79
N ILE A 248 -23.36 34.34 -4.31
CA ILE A 248 -22.02 34.08 -3.77
C ILE A 248 -21.00 34.85 -4.63
N ASP A 249 -20.26 35.74 -3.99
CA ASP A 249 -19.06 36.34 -4.58
C ASP A 249 -17.90 35.32 -4.48
N PRO A 250 -17.50 34.67 -5.60
CA PRO A 250 -16.50 33.60 -5.53
C PRO A 250 -15.11 34.15 -5.18
N VAL A 251 -14.76 35.35 -5.55
CA VAL A 251 -13.47 35.96 -5.21
C VAL A 251 -13.44 36.34 -3.74
N GLY A 252 -14.49 36.98 -3.24
CA GLY A 252 -14.60 37.35 -1.83
C GLY A 252 -14.57 36.17 -0.90
N ALA A 253 -15.23 35.06 -1.28
CA ALA A 253 -15.22 33.82 -0.52
C ALA A 253 -13.82 33.17 -0.46
N CYS A 254 -13.09 33.13 -1.57
CA CYS A 254 -11.73 32.61 -1.63
C CYS A 254 -10.72 33.47 -0.84
N VAL A 255 -10.86 34.78 -0.88
CA VAL A 255 -9.99 35.73 -0.15
C VAL A 255 -10.29 35.66 1.36
N GLY A 256 -11.57 35.59 1.71
CA GLY A 256 -12.02 35.60 3.09
C GLY A 256 -11.96 36.97 3.76
N MET A 257 -12.50 37.07 4.98
CA MET A 257 -12.50 38.31 5.73
C MET A 257 -11.07 38.82 5.97
N LYS A 258 -10.78 40.03 5.49
CA LYS A 258 -9.44 40.66 5.58
C LYS A 258 -8.32 39.77 5.02
N GLY A 259 -8.62 38.90 4.07
CA GLY A 259 -7.64 38.04 3.44
C GLY A 259 -7.23 36.80 4.26
N SER A 260 -8.00 36.45 5.29
CA SER A 260 -7.60 35.39 6.24
C SER A 260 -7.41 34.03 5.57
N ARG A 261 -8.30 33.64 4.64
CA ARG A 261 -8.23 32.32 3.96
C ARG A 261 -7.06 32.27 2.99
N ILE A 262 -6.95 33.24 2.12
CA ILE A 262 -5.86 33.31 1.14
C ILE A 262 -4.49 33.44 1.82
N TYR A 263 -4.42 34.12 2.97
CA TYR A 263 -3.18 34.25 3.74
C TYR A 263 -2.64 32.91 4.25
N SER A 264 -3.52 31.99 4.69
CA SER A 264 -3.12 30.64 5.09
C SER A 264 -2.45 29.90 3.93
N ILE A 265 -3.03 30.00 2.73
CA ILE A 265 -2.49 29.36 1.52
C ILE A 265 -1.16 30.01 1.11
N VAL A 266 -1.09 31.33 1.09
CA VAL A 266 0.14 32.10 0.79
C VAL A 266 1.28 31.72 1.73
N LYS A 267 0.97 31.58 3.03
CA LYS A 267 1.96 31.17 4.04
C LYS A 267 2.46 29.75 3.81
N GLU A 268 1.57 28.81 3.47
CA GLU A 268 1.96 27.43 3.15
C GLU A 268 2.90 27.40 1.93
N LEU A 269 2.64 28.24 0.93
CA LEU A 269 3.41 28.33 -0.31
C LEU A 269 4.63 29.30 -0.24
N ARG A 270 5.12 29.59 0.97
CA ARG A 270 6.30 30.42 1.21
C ARG A 270 6.20 31.83 0.60
N ASN A 271 5.08 32.47 0.81
CA ASN A 271 4.73 33.84 0.34
C ASN A 271 4.60 33.95 -1.19
N GLU A 272 4.15 32.89 -1.87
CA GLU A 272 3.72 32.97 -3.25
C GLU A 272 2.55 33.94 -3.37
N ASN A 273 2.64 34.92 -4.29
CA ASN A 273 1.58 35.89 -4.49
C ASN A 273 0.42 35.27 -5.26
N ILE A 274 -0.78 35.25 -4.67
CA ILE A 274 -1.95 34.58 -5.23
C ILE A 274 -3.02 35.62 -5.58
N ASP A 275 -3.33 35.76 -6.87
CA ASP A 275 -4.42 36.57 -7.39
C ASP A 275 -5.62 35.70 -7.73
N VAL A 276 -6.77 35.97 -7.13
CA VAL A 276 -8.04 35.28 -7.43
C VAL A 276 -8.88 36.21 -8.33
N VAL A 277 -9.36 35.67 -9.44
CA VAL A 277 -10.15 36.42 -10.42
C VAL A 277 -11.43 35.69 -10.79
N ASN A 278 -12.49 36.43 -11.12
CA ASN A 278 -13.72 35.83 -11.65
C ASN A 278 -13.48 35.29 -13.06
N TYR A 279 -13.81 34.00 -13.24
CA TYR A 279 -13.74 33.37 -14.54
C TYR A 279 -14.74 33.97 -15.52
N THR A 280 -14.38 34.03 -16.79
CA THR A 280 -15.27 34.33 -17.91
C THR A 280 -14.82 33.58 -19.15
N ALA A 281 -15.79 33.09 -19.93
CA ALA A 281 -15.52 32.46 -21.21
C ALA A 281 -15.07 33.45 -22.31
N ASN A 282 -15.27 34.76 -22.11
CA ASN A 282 -14.81 35.80 -23.04
C ASN A 282 -13.30 36.07 -22.84
N PRO A 283 -12.43 35.75 -23.84
CA PRO A 283 -10.99 35.90 -23.69
C PRO A 283 -10.54 37.36 -23.42
N SER A 284 -11.17 38.32 -24.08
CA SER A 284 -10.83 39.75 -23.90
C SER A 284 -11.13 40.22 -22.48
N LEU A 285 -12.28 39.83 -21.95
CA LEU A 285 -12.66 40.16 -20.57
C LEU A 285 -11.83 39.40 -19.55
N MET A 286 -11.44 38.16 -19.86
CA MET A 286 -10.55 37.35 -19.00
C MET A 286 -9.17 38.00 -18.89
N ILE A 287 -8.62 38.51 -20.01
CA ILE A 287 -7.34 39.22 -20.02
C ILE A 287 -7.42 40.52 -19.20
N GLN A 288 -8.53 41.24 -19.27
CA GLN A 288 -8.72 42.48 -18.48
C GLN A 288 -8.81 42.21 -16.97
N ARG A 289 -9.34 41.04 -16.56
CA ARG A 289 -9.47 40.67 -15.16
C ARG A 289 -8.19 40.03 -14.59
N ALA A 290 -7.36 39.50 -15.46
CA ALA A 290 -6.12 38.79 -15.08
C ALA A 290 -4.92 39.76 -15.00
#